data_ca1b5c29025f3b34f4c84772e6c7cfce
#
_entry.id   ca1b5c29025f3b34f4c84772e6c7cfce
#
_cell.length_a   1.000
_cell.length_b   1.000
_cell.length_c   1.000
_cell.angle_alpha   90.00
_cell.angle_beta   90.00
_cell.angle_gamma   90.00
#
_symmetry.space_group_name_H-M   'P 1'
#
loop_
_entity.id
_entity.type
_entity.pdbx_description
1 polymer ?
#
loop_
_entity_poly.entity_id
_entity_poly.type
_entity_poly.pdbx_seq_one_letter_code
_entity_poly.pdbx_strand_id
1 'polypeptide(L)'
;MLKKYKLLYVAVLYLFIHILITPLQLKAEPPDIKPWFNQAVLLKTYQQSYDWRIPWEKGEITTQTGMGLVVSLPKSPKSLSSETLQSKKLYLMTTAELVANATLIEATRKDIRLPFQAKLMRMDFAANLALIEINDDKFWNELKPLEIFPVKSSVNYESKSIYSLNIKSPDDWDFESGTIERMAVGHREKSDAWIPTLKISGLSKSRHGYPVLQDNKTVGMILDSGRSGAKAMPAGMLLEFLQRSGSDKFQSLTHRGFRWRRPPQGSITDYFGIPEDKSGILISQVLPHGTGSDVLKAGDYLTRIGKWRLTHDGKINHPNWGLALYDLLFLDQYKAGDSVELSVIRKRKPVILHTKVTTYGNDGHLVPLKRVGYSPRYIIQGGFLFQELTIDYLSIWGKNWRTRAPLRLRLFLEQNKTVMIPGKNNSEKKSVLNKKNPKHQSRVVLVTQVIPDAINIGYQNLSNAVVLKINDQTIHSLIDVSEAFLKPKNEFHRIDFLPGSERMSVVLPEEKLEASNQRIKNNYRIPKMFSL
;
A
#
# COMPACT_ATOMS: atom_id res chain seq x y z
N MET A 1 -77.15 2.92 -3.22
CA MET A 1 -76.24 2.21 -2.28
C MET A 1 -75.34 1.16 -2.94
N LEU A 2 -75.72 0.43 -3.98
CA LEU A 2 -74.94 -0.64 -4.59
C LEU A 2 -73.62 -0.20 -5.29
N LYS A 3 -73.47 1.01 -5.77
CA LYS A 3 -72.24 1.48 -6.43
C LYS A 3 -71.05 1.74 -5.49
N LYS A 4 -71.29 2.06 -4.20
CA LYS A 4 -70.23 2.25 -3.22
C LYS A 4 -69.58 0.96 -2.75
N TYR A 5 -70.31 -0.13 -2.72
CA TYR A 5 -69.79 -1.44 -2.31
C TYR A 5 -68.97 -2.13 -3.42
N LYS A 6 -69.24 -1.88 -4.70
CA LYS A 6 -68.40 -2.38 -5.80
C LYS A 6 -67.04 -1.73 -5.80
N LEU A 7 -66.93 -0.44 -5.51
CA LEU A 7 -65.62 0.25 -5.45
C LEU A 7 -64.76 -0.21 -4.25
N LEU A 8 -65.40 -0.51 -3.13
CA LEU A 8 -64.72 -1.03 -1.95
C LEU A 8 -64.17 -2.44 -2.17
N TYR A 9 -64.96 -3.30 -2.86
CA TYR A 9 -64.57 -4.66 -3.19
C TYR A 9 -63.38 -4.71 -4.20
N VAL A 10 -63.36 -3.83 -5.18
CA VAL A 10 -62.28 -3.71 -6.14
C VAL A 10 -61.01 -3.17 -5.48
N ALA A 11 -61.12 -2.19 -4.56
CA ALA A 11 -59.97 -1.66 -3.80
C ALA A 11 -59.36 -2.71 -2.84
N VAL A 12 -60.22 -3.50 -2.16
CA VAL A 12 -59.76 -4.58 -1.27
C VAL A 12 -59.16 -5.73 -2.07
N LEU A 13 -59.73 -6.07 -3.24
CA LEU A 13 -59.13 -7.08 -4.12
C LEU A 13 -57.79 -6.64 -4.71
N TYR A 14 -57.62 -5.36 -5.08
CA TYR A 14 -56.36 -4.79 -5.52
C TYR A 14 -55.31 -4.77 -4.39
N LEU A 15 -55.71 -4.47 -3.14
CA LEU A 15 -54.83 -4.52 -1.99
C LEU A 15 -54.36 -5.95 -1.68
N PHE A 16 -55.27 -6.93 -1.78
CA PHE A 16 -54.95 -8.37 -1.62
C PHE A 16 -54.06 -8.92 -2.73
N ILE A 17 -54.26 -8.51 -3.98
CA ILE A 17 -53.39 -8.89 -5.10
C ILE A 17 -52.01 -8.25 -4.98
N HIS A 18 -51.91 -7.01 -4.50
CA HIS A 18 -50.59 -6.38 -4.24
C HIS A 18 -49.83 -7.02 -3.08
N ILE A 19 -50.51 -7.54 -2.06
CA ILE A 19 -49.87 -8.26 -0.94
C ILE A 19 -49.40 -9.65 -1.37
N LEU A 20 -50.06 -10.27 -2.34
CA LEU A 20 -49.68 -11.60 -2.89
C LEU A 20 -48.58 -11.53 -3.97
N ILE A 21 -48.32 -10.36 -4.56
CA ILE A 21 -47.33 -10.18 -5.64
C ILE A 21 -46.03 -9.51 -5.14
N THR A 22 -45.96 -9.03 -3.89
CA THR A 22 -44.68 -8.68 -3.33
C THR A 22 -43.87 -9.97 -3.19
N PRO A 23 -42.78 -10.15 -3.96
CA PRO A 23 -41.94 -11.30 -3.74
C PRO A 23 -41.46 -11.20 -2.30
N LEU A 24 -41.84 -12.14 -1.45
CA LEU A 24 -41.15 -12.38 -0.21
C LEU A 24 -39.68 -12.55 -0.62
N GLN A 25 -38.88 -11.54 -0.44
CA GLN A 25 -37.42 -11.75 -0.45
C GLN A 25 -37.17 -12.71 0.71
N LEU A 26 -37.12 -13.99 0.42
CA LEU A 26 -36.60 -15.00 1.32
C LEU A 26 -35.18 -14.50 1.68
N LYS A 27 -35.05 -13.90 2.87
CA LYS A 27 -33.71 -13.68 3.43
C LYS A 27 -33.06 -15.04 3.45
N ALA A 28 -31.97 -15.19 2.70
CA ALA A 28 -31.16 -16.38 2.77
C ALA A 28 -30.86 -16.67 4.24
N GLU A 29 -31.05 -17.91 4.67
CA GLU A 29 -30.69 -18.31 6.03
C GLU A 29 -29.21 -18.08 6.27
N PRO A 30 -28.80 -17.64 7.47
CA PRO A 30 -27.40 -17.49 7.81
C PRO A 30 -26.68 -18.84 7.70
N PRO A 31 -25.39 -18.86 7.31
CA PRO A 31 -24.60 -20.07 7.26
C PRO A 31 -24.55 -20.80 8.62
N ASP A 32 -24.25 -22.10 8.62
CA ASP A 32 -23.91 -22.79 9.87
C ASP A 32 -22.58 -22.23 10.43
N ILE A 33 -22.59 -21.86 11.70
CA ILE A 33 -21.44 -21.26 12.39
C ILE A 33 -20.37 -22.30 12.77
N LYS A 34 -20.76 -23.58 12.97
CA LYS A 34 -19.89 -24.61 13.51
C LYS A 34 -18.63 -24.88 12.68
N PRO A 35 -18.67 -24.96 11.33
CA PRO A 35 -17.48 -25.16 10.52
C PRO A 35 -16.41 -24.07 10.73
N TRP A 36 -16.82 -22.85 11.10
CA TRP A 36 -15.92 -21.70 11.28
C TRP A 36 -15.07 -21.81 12.54
N PHE A 37 -15.46 -22.63 13.52
CA PHE A 37 -14.65 -22.85 14.72
C PHE A 37 -13.30 -23.50 14.41
N ASN A 38 -13.23 -24.26 13.30
CA ASN A 38 -12.02 -24.96 12.85
C ASN A 38 -11.36 -24.31 11.63
N GLN A 39 -11.89 -23.17 11.13
CA GLN A 39 -11.39 -22.49 9.93
C GLN A 39 -10.95 -21.06 10.19
N ALA A 40 -11.30 -20.50 11.34
CA ALA A 40 -11.00 -19.12 11.71
C ALA A 40 -10.44 -19.03 13.13
N VAL A 41 -9.48 -18.14 13.32
CA VAL A 41 -8.74 -17.95 14.57
C VAL A 41 -8.72 -16.47 14.92
N LEU A 42 -9.01 -16.14 16.18
CA LEU A 42 -8.89 -14.76 16.67
C LEU A 42 -7.43 -14.36 16.76
N LEU A 43 -7.12 -13.19 16.23
CA LEU A 43 -5.80 -12.57 16.31
C LEU A 43 -5.86 -11.31 17.15
N LYS A 44 -4.90 -11.18 18.05
CA LYS A 44 -4.62 -9.98 18.82
C LYS A 44 -3.17 -9.59 18.59
N THR A 45 -2.94 -8.37 18.13
CA THR A 45 -1.60 -7.90 17.82
C THR A 45 -1.25 -6.69 18.67
N TYR A 46 -0.02 -6.66 19.13
CA TYR A 46 0.56 -5.54 19.87
C TYR A 46 1.55 -4.86 18.93
N GLN A 47 1.16 -3.71 18.44
CA GLN A 47 1.89 -2.96 17.41
C GLN A 47 2.64 -1.81 18.05
N GLN A 48 3.88 -1.63 17.65
CA GLN A 48 4.71 -0.52 18.12
C GLN A 48 5.45 0.11 16.93
N SER A 49 4.97 1.24 16.46
CA SER A 49 5.58 2.00 15.37
C SER A 49 6.74 2.84 15.89
N TYR A 50 7.68 3.18 15.01
CA TYR A 50 8.74 4.15 15.34
C TYR A 50 8.19 5.57 15.44
N ASP A 51 8.77 6.37 16.32
CA ASP A 51 8.58 7.82 16.33
C ASP A 51 9.50 8.45 15.27
N TRP A 52 8.91 9.05 14.24
CA TRP A 52 9.67 9.67 13.16
C TRP A 52 10.26 11.05 13.55
N ARG A 53 9.88 11.61 14.70
CA ARG A 53 10.52 12.79 15.28
C ARG A 53 11.73 12.42 16.11
N ILE A 54 11.68 11.29 16.80
CA ILE A 54 12.74 10.74 17.64
C ILE A 54 13.09 9.33 17.10
N PRO A 55 13.82 9.25 15.97
CA PRO A 55 13.91 8.04 15.17
C PRO A 55 14.59 6.83 15.85
N TRP A 56 15.24 7.03 16.96
CA TRP A 56 15.80 5.97 17.82
C TRP A 56 14.80 5.39 18.82
N GLU A 57 13.60 5.99 18.94
CA GLU A 57 12.57 5.55 19.85
C GLU A 57 11.39 4.94 19.11
N LYS A 58 10.67 4.07 19.80
CA LYS A 58 9.39 3.57 19.38
C LYS A 58 8.29 4.27 20.14
N GLY A 59 7.18 4.50 19.48
CA GLY A 59 5.97 5.05 20.09
C GLY A 59 5.28 4.07 21.05
N GLU A 60 4.13 4.44 21.52
CA GLU A 60 3.31 3.61 22.41
C GLU A 60 2.87 2.31 21.75
N ILE A 61 2.69 1.27 22.58
CA ILE A 61 2.12 0.00 22.12
C ILE A 61 0.62 0.17 21.92
N THR A 62 0.17 -0.13 20.72
CA THR A 62 -1.25 -0.15 20.39
C THR A 62 -1.72 -1.58 20.13
N THR A 63 -2.94 -1.89 20.58
CA THR A 63 -3.52 -3.22 20.38
C THR A 63 -4.54 -3.20 19.26
N GLN A 64 -4.46 -4.17 18.36
CA GLN A 64 -5.48 -4.41 17.35
C GLN A 64 -5.97 -5.86 17.40
N THR A 65 -7.22 -6.06 17.01
CA THR A 65 -7.86 -7.38 16.94
C THR A 65 -8.40 -7.63 15.54
N GLY A 66 -8.37 -8.87 15.13
CA GLY A 66 -8.88 -9.32 13.85
C GLY A 66 -8.95 -10.84 13.78
N MET A 67 -8.88 -11.37 12.58
CA MET A 67 -9.00 -12.80 12.33
C MET A 67 -7.90 -13.30 11.41
N GLY A 68 -7.43 -14.51 11.66
CA GLY A 68 -6.66 -15.34 10.76
C GLY A 68 -7.53 -16.46 10.20
N LEU A 69 -7.58 -16.57 8.88
CA LEU A 69 -8.26 -17.65 8.18
C LEU A 69 -7.27 -18.79 7.94
N VAL A 70 -7.64 -20.00 8.34
CA VAL A 70 -6.79 -21.19 8.12
C VAL A 70 -6.69 -21.49 6.64
N VAL A 71 -5.48 -21.51 6.11
CA VAL A 71 -5.21 -21.76 4.68
C VAL A 71 -4.05 -22.73 4.49
N SER A 72 -3.98 -23.35 3.33
CA SER A 72 -2.81 -24.11 2.88
C SER A 72 -2.21 -23.47 1.63
N LEU A 73 -0.89 -23.54 1.48
CA LEU A 73 -0.23 -23.09 0.26
C LEU A 73 -0.36 -24.15 -0.83
N PRO A 74 -0.54 -23.73 -2.11
CA PRO A 74 -0.47 -24.63 -3.24
C PRO A 74 0.93 -25.27 -3.31
N LYS A 75 1.02 -26.55 -3.73
CA LYS A 75 2.32 -27.21 -3.97
C LYS A 75 3.09 -26.46 -5.06
N SER A 76 4.35 -26.19 -4.82
CA SER A 76 5.24 -25.69 -5.88
C SER A 76 5.36 -26.73 -7.00
N PRO A 77 5.32 -26.35 -8.29
CA PRO A 77 5.49 -27.28 -9.41
C PRO A 77 6.80 -28.09 -9.36
N LYS A 78 7.81 -27.62 -8.62
CA LYS A 78 9.11 -28.30 -8.45
C LYS A 78 9.13 -29.39 -7.38
N SER A 79 8.08 -29.54 -6.57
CA SER A 79 8.01 -30.55 -5.48
C SER A 79 7.35 -31.87 -5.91
N LEU A 80 7.25 -32.15 -7.21
CA LEU A 80 6.66 -33.38 -7.78
C LEU A 80 7.53 -34.63 -7.66
N SER A 81 8.68 -34.54 -7.00
CA SER A 81 9.57 -35.69 -6.81
C SER A 81 9.66 -36.10 -5.34
N SER A 82 8.57 -36.54 -4.77
CA SER A 82 8.46 -37.59 -3.75
C SER A 82 7.01 -37.74 -3.30
N GLU A 83 6.41 -38.86 -3.61
CA GLU A 83 5.13 -39.35 -3.10
C GLU A 83 5.28 -39.70 -1.61
N THR A 84 5.45 -38.72 -0.77
CA THR A 84 5.19 -38.86 0.66
C THR A 84 3.98 -38.00 0.95
N LEU A 85 2.96 -38.61 1.50
CA LEU A 85 1.77 -38.00 2.11
C LEU A 85 2.17 -37.02 3.25
N GLN A 86 2.97 -36.00 2.96
CA GLN A 86 3.20 -34.93 3.92
C GLN A 86 1.92 -34.10 4.02
N SER A 87 1.33 -34.06 5.18
CA SER A 87 0.21 -33.18 5.51
C SER A 87 0.52 -31.75 5.03
N LYS A 88 -0.41 -31.16 4.28
CA LYS A 88 -0.22 -29.77 3.79
C LYS A 88 -0.01 -28.86 5.01
N LYS A 89 1.15 -28.19 5.07
CA LYS A 89 1.43 -27.21 6.14
C LYS A 89 0.35 -26.11 6.11
N LEU A 90 -0.24 -25.85 7.26
CA LEU A 90 -1.26 -24.85 7.46
C LEU A 90 -0.65 -23.50 7.88
N TYR A 91 -1.34 -22.43 7.55
CA TYR A 91 -1.02 -21.06 7.88
C TYR A 91 -2.29 -20.28 8.22
N LEU A 92 -2.14 -19.13 8.86
CA LEU A 92 -3.24 -18.19 9.04
C LEU A 92 -3.06 -17.02 8.05
N MET A 93 -4.06 -16.77 7.20
CA MET A 93 -4.10 -15.61 6.31
C MET A 93 -4.90 -14.48 6.96
N THR A 94 -4.34 -13.28 6.95
CA THR A 94 -4.97 -12.08 7.49
C THR A 94 -4.57 -10.84 6.71
N THR A 95 -4.95 -9.64 7.17
CA THR A 95 -4.51 -8.39 6.57
C THR A 95 -3.11 -7.99 7.02
N ALA A 96 -2.32 -7.42 6.12
CA ALA A 96 -0.99 -6.90 6.44
C ALA A 96 -1.06 -5.78 7.48
N GLU A 97 -2.11 -4.96 7.47
CA GLU A 97 -2.28 -3.88 8.44
C GLU A 97 -2.47 -4.38 9.87
N LEU A 98 -3.12 -5.52 10.05
CA LEU A 98 -3.31 -6.12 11.37
C LEU A 98 -1.97 -6.55 12.00
N VAL A 99 -0.99 -6.97 11.19
CA VAL A 99 0.29 -7.49 11.68
C VAL A 99 1.46 -6.52 11.46
N ALA A 100 1.18 -5.37 10.85
CA ALA A 100 2.19 -4.34 10.59
C ALA A 100 2.80 -3.83 11.90
N ASN A 101 4.14 -3.83 11.99
CA ASN A 101 4.89 -3.40 13.18
C ASN A 101 4.50 -4.14 14.48
N ALA A 102 3.92 -5.34 14.39
CA ALA A 102 3.59 -6.13 15.56
C ALA A 102 4.88 -6.62 16.25
N THR A 103 4.98 -6.36 17.54
CA THR A 103 6.02 -6.91 18.44
C THR A 103 5.60 -8.25 19.01
N LEU A 104 4.30 -8.48 19.10
CA LEU A 104 3.69 -9.73 19.51
C LEU A 104 2.39 -9.96 18.72
N ILE A 105 2.20 -11.20 18.29
CA ILE A 105 0.95 -11.67 17.68
C ILE A 105 0.47 -12.86 18.51
N GLU A 106 -0.73 -12.73 19.05
CA GLU A 106 -1.43 -13.80 19.76
C GLU A 106 -2.53 -14.37 18.87
N ALA A 107 -2.61 -15.70 18.81
CA ALA A 107 -3.64 -16.44 18.09
C ALA A 107 -4.44 -17.30 19.09
N THR A 108 -5.75 -17.09 19.17
CA THR A 108 -6.64 -17.80 20.08
C THR A 108 -7.69 -18.57 19.29
N ARG A 109 -7.75 -19.87 19.50
CA ARG A 109 -8.77 -20.77 18.93
C ARG A 109 -10.06 -20.67 19.74
N LYS A 110 -11.19 -21.02 19.11
CA LYS A 110 -12.50 -21.08 19.78
C LYS A 110 -12.53 -22.11 20.92
N ASP A 111 -11.92 -23.28 20.69
CA ASP A 111 -11.89 -24.43 21.60
C ASP A 111 -10.77 -24.35 22.64
N ILE A 112 -9.68 -23.61 22.38
CA ILE A 112 -8.53 -23.46 23.26
C ILE A 112 -8.43 -22.01 23.70
N ARG A 113 -8.72 -21.73 24.97
CA ARG A 113 -8.76 -20.35 25.49
C ARG A 113 -7.40 -19.69 25.67
N LEU A 114 -6.32 -20.48 25.76
CA LEU A 114 -4.97 -19.95 25.89
C LEU A 114 -4.46 -19.46 24.53
N PRO A 115 -3.89 -18.25 24.46
CA PRO A 115 -3.32 -17.74 23.22
C PRO A 115 -2.00 -18.45 22.89
N PHE A 116 -1.78 -18.69 21.60
CA PHE A 116 -0.52 -19.15 21.05
C PHE A 116 0.25 -17.98 20.44
N GLN A 117 1.56 -17.98 20.62
CA GLN A 117 2.42 -17.01 19.96
C GLN A 117 2.54 -17.35 18.48
N ALA A 118 2.28 -16.35 17.66
CA ALA A 118 2.39 -16.45 16.21
C ALA A 118 3.50 -15.57 15.65
N LYS A 119 4.02 -15.93 14.48
CA LYS A 119 5.07 -15.20 13.76
C LYS A 119 4.61 -14.83 12.36
N LEU A 120 5.01 -13.65 11.91
CA LEU A 120 4.80 -13.23 10.52
C LEU A 120 5.70 -14.08 9.61
N MET A 121 5.09 -14.83 8.69
CA MET A 121 5.81 -15.62 7.68
C MET A 121 6.04 -14.83 6.39
N ARG A 122 4.97 -14.23 5.85
CA ARG A 122 5.01 -13.41 4.62
C ARG A 122 4.04 -12.24 4.72
N MET A 123 4.39 -11.13 4.09
CA MET A 123 3.54 -9.96 4.02
C MET A 123 3.65 -9.30 2.65
N ASP A 124 2.51 -9.05 2.03
CA ASP A 124 2.38 -8.15 0.87
C ASP A 124 1.63 -6.90 1.31
N PHE A 125 2.36 -5.85 1.65
CA PHE A 125 1.74 -4.61 2.11
C PHE A 125 1.00 -3.88 0.97
N ALA A 126 1.40 -4.10 -0.30
CA ALA A 126 0.69 -3.57 -1.45
C ALA A 126 -0.71 -4.18 -1.59
N ALA A 127 -0.82 -5.50 -1.42
CA ALA A 127 -2.10 -6.22 -1.41
C ALA A 127 -2.88 -6.09 -0.10
N ASN A 128 -2.25 -5.65 0.99
CA ASN A 128 -2.79 -5.73 2.36
C ASN A 128 -3.07 -7.17 2.83
N LEU A 129 -2.21 -8.10 2.50
CA LEU A 129 -2.33 -9.50 2.87
C LEU A 129 -1.08 -9.99 3.61
N ALA A 130 -1.26 -10.90 4.56
CA ALA A 130 -0.19 -11.51 5.32
C ALA A 130 -0.48 -12.97 5.65
N LEU A 131 0.59 -13.76 5.76
CA LEU A 131 0.57 -15.13 6.29
C LEU A 131 1.32 -15.17 7.61
N ILE A 132 0.73 -15.87 8.55
CA ILE A 132 1.23 -16.09 9.90
C ILE A 132 1.47 -17.58 10.10
N GLU A 133 2.53 -17.94 10.78
CA GLU A 133 2.81 -19.30 11.21
C GLU A 133 2.85 -19.42 12.72
N ILE A 134 2.54 -20.61 13.21
CA ILE A 134 2.61 -20.97 14.62
C ILE A 134 3.38 -22.29 14.72
N ASN A 135 4.46 -22.28 15.51
CA ASN A 135 5.36 -23.42 15.67
C ASN A 135 4.92 -24.31 16.85
N ASP A 136 3.65 -24.68 16.86
CA ASP A 136 3.08 -25.59 17.84
C ASP A 136 2.05 -26.49 17.14
N ASP A 137 2.36 -27.79 17.06
CA ASP A 137 1.50 -28.76 16.37
C ASP A 137 0.13 -28.90 17.05
N LYS A 138 0.04 -28.68 18.34
CA LYS A 138 -1.23 -28.72 19.10
C LYS A 138 -2.18 -27.60 18.60
N PHE A 139 -1.63 -26.49 18.15
CA PHE A 139 -2.43 -25.41 17.61
C PHE A 139 -3.19 -25.83 16.35
N TRP A 140 -2.58 -26.68 15.51
CA TRP A 140 -3.13 -27.03 14.20
C TRP A 140 -4.06 -28.23 14.22
N ASN A 141 -4.13 -28.96 15.35
CA ASN A 141 -5.03 -30.12 15.48
C ASN A 141 -6.47 -29.72 15.18
N GLU A 142 -7.15 -30.52 14.36
CA GLU A 142 -8.54 -30.34 13.92
C GLU A 142 -8.83 -29.08 13.08
N LEU A 143 -7.86 -28.15 12.91
CA LEU A 143 -8.03 -27.02 12.03
C LEU A 143 -8.04 -27.48 10.56
N LYS A 144 -8.94 -26.91 9.77
CA LYS A 144 -9.13 -27.26 8.36
C LYS A 144 -8.94 -26.03 7.49
N PRO A 145 -8.21 -26.17 6.37
CA PRO A 145 -8.04 -25.04 5.46
C PRO A 145 -9.37 -24.62 4.86
N LEU A 146 -9.57 -23.31 4.79
CA LEU A 146 -10.72 -22.67 4.20
C LEU A 146 -10.74 -22.90 2.67
N GLU A 147 -11.91 -23.19 2.13
CA GLU A 147 -12.13 -23.19 0.69
C GLU A 147 -12.46 -21.77 0.21
N ILE A 148 -11.66 -21.29 -0.74
CA ILE A 148 -11.80 -19.95 -1.32
C ILE A 148 -12.32 -20.10 -2.75
N PHE A 149 -13.45 -19.46 -3.05
CA PHE A 149 -14.13 -19.57 -4.34
C PHE A 149 -14.00 -18.25 -5.13
N PRO A 150 -13.20 -18.21 -6.20
CA PRO A 150 -13.11 -17.04 -7.04
C PRO A 150 -14.42 -16.87 -7.81
N VAL A 151 -15.01 -15.70 -7.69
CA VAL A 151 -16.13 -15.31 -8.54
C VAL A 151 -15.57 -14.72 -9.83
N LYS A 152 -15.95 -15.28 -10.98
CA LYS A 152 -15.35 -14.99 -12.29
C LYS A 152 -15.84 -13.71 -12.97
N SER A 153 -16.78 -12.98 -12.37
CA SER A 153 -17.32 -11.75 -12.99
C SER A 153 -17.78 -10.75 -11.94
N SER A 154 -17.57 -9.46 -12.20
CA SER A 154 -18.06 -8.37 -11.34
C SER A 154 -19.59 -8.40 -11.19
N VAL A 155 -20.30 -8.78 -12.25
CA VAL A 155 -21.78 -8.89 -12.28
C VAL A 155 -22.31 -9.92 -11.28
N ASN A 156 -21.52 -10.97 -10.97
CA ASN A 156 -21.94 -12.02 -10.05
C ASN A 156 -21.80 -11.61 -8.56
N TYR A 157 -21.18 -10.47 -8.28
CA TYR A 157 -21.08 -9.96 -6.91
C TYR A 157 -22.20 -8.99 -6.54
N GLU A 158 -22.77 -8.28 -7.51
CA GLU A 158 -23.68 -7.16 -7.22
C GLU A 158 -25.04 -7.63 -6.71
N SER A 159 -25.58 -6.91 -5.74
CA SER A 159 -26.93 -7.11 -5.16
C SER A 159 -27.18 -8.46 -4.47
N LYS A 160 -26.14 -9.24 -4.17
CA LYS A 160 -26.31 -10.51 -3.45
C LYS A 160 -26.12 -10.33 -1.95
N SER A 161 -26.96 -11.00 -1.18
CA SER A 161 -26.82 -11.09 0.27
C SER A 161 -25.55 -11.88 0.61
N ILE A 162 -24.79 -11.35 1.55
CA ILE A 162 -23.58 -11.97 2.07
C ILE A 162 -23.58 -11.95 3.59
N TYR A 163 -22.73 -12.77 4.17
CA TYR A 163 -22.52 -12.84 5.61
C TYR A 163 -21.06 -12.65 5.94
N SER A 164 -20.79 -12.16 7.14
CA SER A 164 -19.45 -12.18 7.76
C SER A 164 -19.59 -12.54 9.22
N LEU A 165 -18.52 -13.07 9.80
CA LEU A 165 -18.50 -13.37 11.22
C LEU A 165 -18.62 -12.07 12.05
N ASN A 166 -19.38 -12.15 13.14
CA ASN A 166 -19.48 -11.12 14.16
C ASN A 166 -19.10 -11.75 15.50
N ILE A 167 -17.87 -11.51 15.93
CA ILE A 167 -17.34 -12.11 17.14
C ILE A 167 -17.31 -11.05 18.23
N LYS A 168 -18.14 -11.20 19.25
CA LYS A 168 -18.23 -10.30 20.41
C LYS A 168 -17.26 -10.74 21.51
N SER A 169 -17.12 -12.05 21.70
CA SER A 169 -16.18 -12.68 22.63
C SER A 169 -15.74 -14.04 22.09
N PRO A 170 -14.73 -14.71 22.68
CA PRO A 170 -14.35 -16.06 22.28
C PRO A 170 -15.50 -17.06 22.30
N ASP A 171 -16.51 -16.84 23.13
CA ASP A 171 -17.67 -17.72 23.27
C ASP A 171 -18.90 -17.29 22.46
N ASP A 172 -18.96 -16.03 22.04
CA ASP A 172 -20.11 -15.43 21.33
C ASP A 172 -19.76 -15.12 19.87
N TRP A 173 -19.93 -16.11 19.02
CA TRP A 173 -19.75 -16.02 17.57
C TRP A 173 -21.10 -16.06 16.88
N ASP A 174 -21.34 -15.08 16.01
CA ASP A 174 -22.56 -14.91 15.25
C ASP A 174 -22.23 -14.43 13.84
N PHE A 175 -23.24 -14.24 12.98
CA PHE A 175 -23.11 -13.65 11.67
C PHE A 175 -23.70 -12.25 11.61
N GLU A 176 -23.04 -11.38 10.87
CA GLU A 176 -23.57 -10.10 10.40
C GLU A 176 -23.87 -10.23 8.91
N SER A 177 -25.06 -9.79 8.50
CA SER A 177 -25.47 -9.79 7.09
C SER A 177 -25.17 -8.45 6.42
N GLY A 178 -24.89 -8.52 5.12
CA GLY A 178 -24.65 -7.35 4.31
C GLY A 178 -24.98 -7.61 2.84
N THR A 179 -24.74 -6.60 2.00
CA THR A 179 -24.92 -6.69 0.56
C THR A 179 -23.71 -6.13 -0.15
N ILE A 180 -23.21 -6.83 -1.15
CA ILE A 180 -22.16 -6.30 -2.02
C ILE A 180 -22.79 -5.28 -2.95
N GLU A 181 -22.44 -4.01 -2.76
CA GLU A 181 -22.93 -2.91 -3.60
C GLU A 181 -22.28 -2.94 -4.97
N ARG A 182 -20.97 -3.13 -5.01
CA ARG A 182 -20.17 -3.19 -6.23
C ARG A 182 -18.75 -3.66 -5.97
N MET A 183 -18.10 -4.13 -7.01
CA MET A 183 -16.66 -4.23 -7.05
C MET A 183 -16.07 -2.97 -7.71
N ALA A 184 -15.00 -2.45 -7.15
CA ALA A 184 -14.29 -1.29 -7.68
C ALA A 184 -12.78 -1.47 -7.51
N VAL A 185 -12.02 -1.03 -8.50
CA VAL A 185 -10.56 -0.86 -8.34
C VAL A 185 -10.33 0.44 -7.61
N GLY A 186 -9.72 0.37 -6.45
CA GLY A 186 -9.48 1.49 -5.57
C GLY A 186 -7.99 1.72 -5.31
N HIS A 187 -7.61 2.98 -5.15
CA HIS A 187 -6.27 3.36 -4.73
C HIS A 187 -6.09 3.13 -3.24
N ARG A 188 -5.03 2.43 -2.88
CA ARG A 188 -4.64 2.19 -1.49
C ARG A 188 -3.52 3.16 -1.09
N GLU A 189 -3.89 4.24 -0.41
CA GLU A 189 -2.97 5.36 -0.10
C GLU A 189 -1.69 4.95 0.62
N LYS A 190 -1.76 3.94 1.50
CA LYS A 190 -0.61 3.49 2.29
C LYS A 190 0.48 2.81 1.46
N SER A 191 0.12 2.24 0.31
CA SER A 191 1.04 1.49 -0.56
C SER A 191 1.10 2.01 -1.99
N ASP A 192 0.33 3.02 -2.34
CA ASP A 192 0.13 3.54 -3.71
C ASP A 192 -0.38 2.47 -4.70
N ALA A 193 -0.87 1.34 -4.19
CA ALA A 193 -1.37 0.25 -5.00
C ALA A 193 -2.82 0.48 -5.43
N TRP A 194 -3.15 0.05 -6.64
CA TRP A 194 -4.51 -0.03 -7.14
C TRP A 194 -4.97 -1.47 -7.08
N ILE A 195 -5.93 -1.76 -6.19
CA ILE A 195 -6.41 -3.12 -5.94
C ILE A 195 -7.92 -3.20 -6.10
N PRO A 196 -8.46 -4.35 -6.58
CA PRO A 196 -9.89 -4.58 -6.58
C PRO A 196 -10.39 -4.74 -5.15
N THR A 197 -11.51 -4.10 -4.85
CA THR A 197 -12.18 -4.21 -3.56
C THR A 197 -13.68 -4.37 -3.76
N LEU A 198 -14.29 -5.20 -2.94
CA LEU A 198 -15.73 -5.27 -2.77
C LEU A 198 -16.16 -4.17 -1.81
N LYS A 199 -17.09 -3.33 -2.22
CA LYS A 199 -17.81 -2.43 -1.33
C LYS A 199 -19.05 -3.12 -0.82
N ILE A 200 -19.21 -3.16 0.49
CA ILE A 200 -20.25 -3.92 1.17
C ILE A 200 -20.97 -2.99 2.14
N SER A 201 -22.30 -2.92 2.04
CA SER A 201 -23.16 -2.29 3.04
C SER A 201 -23.56 -3.31 4.11
N GLY A 202 -23.81 -2.85 5.33
CA GLY A 202 -24.33 -3.67 6.44
C GLY A 202 -23.27 -4.30 7.35
N LEU A 203 -22.05 -4.56 6.89
CA LEU A 203 -20.99 -5.17 7.71
C LEU A 203 -20.21 -4.11 8.51
N SER A 204 -20.83 -3.53 9.52
CA SER A 204 -20.22 -2.46 10.34
C SER A 204 -19.39 -2.96 11.52
N LYS A 205 -19.63 -4.19 11.97
CA LYS A 205 -18.97 -4.83 13.12
C LYS A 205 -17.82 -5.75 12.73
N SER A 206 -17.74 -6.14 11.44
CA SER A 206 -16.67 -6.95 10.90
C SER A 206 -15.31 -6.24 11.04
N ARG A 207 -14.25 -7.00 11.22
CA ARG A 207 -12.89 -6.50 11.45
C ARG A 207 -11.91 -7.05 10.42
N HIS A 208 -10.66 -6.62 10.51
CA HIS A 208 -9.56 -7.11 9.68
C HIS A 208 -9.50 -8.64 9.62
N GLY A 209 -9.44 -9.20 8.43
CA GLY A 209 -9.26 -10.65 8.22
C GLY A 209 -10.55 -11.46 8.28
N TYR A 210 -11.71 -10.88 8.58
CA TYR A 210 -12.97 -11.62 8.63
C TYR A 210 -13.39 -12.08 7.23
N PRO A 211 -13.93 -13.32 7.08
CA PRO A 211 -14.37 -13.84 5.79
C PRO A 211 -15.63 -13.13 5.30
N VAL A 212 -15.77 -13.02 3.99
CA VAL A 212 -17.01 -12.65 3.32
C VAL A 212 -17.57 -13.90 2.68
N LEU A 213 -18.81 -14.26 3.05
CA LEU A 213 -19.47 -15.49 2.68
C LEU A 213 -20.66 -15.22 1.77
N GLN A 214 -20.77 -15.98 0.70
CA GLN A 214 -21.93 -16.02 -0.19
C GLN A 214 -22.25 -17.49 -0.48
N ASP A 215 -23.49 -17.90 -0.25
CA ASP A 215 -23.92 -19.29 -0.46
C ASP A 215 -22.98 -20.30 0.24
N ASN A 216 -22.60 -20.04 1.49
CA ASN A 216 -21.65 -20.81 2.32
C ASN A 216 -20.22 -20.91 1.76
N LYS A 217 -19.87 -20.12 0.75
CA LYS A 217 -18.53 -20.07 0.14
C LYS A 217 -17.81 -18.79 0.50
N THR A 218 -16.53 -18.86 0.73
CA THR A 218 -15.71 -17.66 0.96
C THR A 218 -15.42 -16.97 -0.37
N VAL A 219 -16.00 -15.78 -0.55
CA VAL A 219 -15.86 -14.95 -1.75
C VAL A 219 -14.95 -13.74 -1.53
N GLY A 220 -14.46 -13.53 -0.31
CA GLY A 220 -13.55 -12.45 0.02
C GLY A 220 -13.13 -12.43 1.49
N MET A 221 -12.33 -11.42 1.84
CA MET A 221 -11.85 -11.16 3.20
C MET A 221 -11.92 -9.67 3.51
N ILE A 222 -12.46 -9.31 4.67
CA ILE A 222 -12.59 -7.91 5.11
C ILE A 222 -11.21 -7.27 5.29
N LEU A 223 -11.01 -6.14 4.65
CA LEU A 223 -9.83 -5.30 4.80
C LEU A 223 -10.00 -4.22 5.85
N ASP A 224 -11.18 -3.63 5.88
CA ASP A 224 -11.54 -2.50 6.74
C ASP A 224 -13.06 -2.36 6.81
N SER A 225 -13.58 -1.87 7.92
CA SER A 225 -15.01 -1.60 8.11
C SER A 225 -15.25 -0.33 8.92
N GLY A 226 -16.42 0.22 8.79
CA GLY A 226 -16.85 1.41 9.49
C GLY A 226 -18.36 1.61 9.41
N ARG A 227 -18.85 2.76 9.89
CA ARG A 227 -20.30 3.06 9.93
C ARG A 227 -21.00 2.96 8.57
N SER A 228 -20.28 3.22 7.48
CA SER A 228 -20.81 3.18 6.10
C SER A 228 -20.70 1.81 5.44
N GLY A 229 -20.31 0.76 6.18
CA GLY A 229 -20.10 -0.59 5.65
C GLY A 229 -18.64 -1.02 5.62
N ALA A 230 -18.32 -2.04 4.84
CA ALA A 230 -17.02 -2.66 4.79
C ALA A 230 -16.39 -2.62 3.39
N LYS A 231 -15.07 -2.78 3.35
CA LYS A 231 -14.29 -3.07 2.15
C LYS A 231 -13.66 -4.43 2.29
N ALA A 232 -13.78 -5.27 1.28
CA ALA A 232 -13.18 -6.60 1.28
C ALA A 232 -12.30 -6.84 0.05
N MET A 233 -11.29 -7.67 0.22
CA MET A 233 -10.49 -8.23 -0.86
C MET A 233 -11.28 -9.36 -1.54
N PRO A 234 -11.46 -9.36 -2.87
CA PRO A 234 -12.13 -10.46 -3.56
C PRO A 234 -11.30 -11.75 -3.51
N ALA A 235 -11.97 -12.89 -3.51
CA ALA A 235 -11.36 -14.22 -3.40
C ALA A 235 -10.26 -14.50 -4.43
N GLY A 236 -10.39 -14.00 -5.66
CA GLY A 236 -9.37 -14.16 -6.71
C GLY A 236 -8.00 -13.61 -6.30
N MET A 237 -7.99 -12.47 -5.60
CA MET A 237 -6.74 -11.86 -5.10
C MET A 237 -6.16 -12.62 -3.89
N LEU A 238 -7.03 -13.25 -3.07
CA LEU A 238 -6.57 -14.11 -1.97
C LEU A 238 -5.84 -15.35 -2.52
N LEU A 239 -6.43 -15.99 -3.53
CA LEU A 239 -5.83 -17.16 -4.20
C LEU A 239 -4.51 -16.80 -4.90
N GLU A 240 -4.46 -15.67 -5.57
CA GLU A 240 -3.26 -15.16 -6.21
C GLU A 240 -2.13 -14.90 -5.20
N PHE A 241 -2.46 -14.31 -4.04
CA PHE A 241 -1.49 -14.12 -2.96
C PHE A 241 -0.98 -15.45 -2.39
N LEU A 242 -1.85 -16.46 -2.19
CA LEU A 242 -1.44 -17.79 -1.75
C LEU A 242 -0.53 -18.46 -2.79
N GLN A 243 -0.82 -18.33 -4.08
CA GLN A 243 0.02 -18.87 -5.15
C GLN A 243 1.41 -18.24 -5.16
N ARG A 244 1.51 -16.90 -5.06
CA ARG A 244 2.80 -16.19 -4.95
C ARG A 244 3.55 -16.58 -3.68
N SER A 245 2.82 -16.76 -2.56
CA SER A 245 3.40 -17.12 -1.27
C SER A 245 3.98 -18.53 -1.23
N GLY A 246 3.51 -19.44 -2.08
CA GLY A 246 4.07 -20.78 -2.25
C GLY A 246 5.37 -20.82 -3.06
N SER A 247 5.80 -19.70 -3.66
CA SER A 247 7.05 -19.61 -4.40
C SER A 247 8.24 -19.34 -3.47
N ASP A 248 9.39 -19.96 -3.78
CA ASP A 248 10.65 -19.73 -3.05
C ASP A 248 11.08 -18.26 -3.12
N LYS A 249 10.83 -17.61 -4.26
CA LYS A 249 11.07 -16.18 -4.46
C LYS A 249 9.74 -15.44 -4.41
N PHE A 250 9.29 -15.11 -3.20
CA PHE A 250 8.10 -14.30 -3.03
C PHE A 250 8.28 -12.92 -3.67
N GLN A 251 7.30 -12.51 -4.44
CA GLN A 251 7.23 -11.18 -5.05
C GLN A 251 5.90 -10.51 -4.69
N SER A 252 5.93 -9.21 -4.45
CA SER A 252 4.73 -8.39 -4.26
C SER A 252 3.93 -8.29 -5.56
N LEU A 253 2.78 -7.63 -5.51
CA LEU A 253 1.96 -7.35 -6.68
C LEU A 253 2.78 -6.69 -7.80
N THR A 254 2.43 -6.98 -9.03
CA THR A 254 2.99 -6.28 -10.18
C THR A 254 2.47 -4.85 -10.26
N HIS A 255 3.23 -3.98 -10.86
CA HIS A 255 3.01 -2.54 -10.84
C HIS A 255 3.07 -1.94 -12.24
N ARG A 256 2.10 -1.08 -12.58
CA ARG A 256 2.05 -0.38 -13.88
C ARG A 256 3.25 0.53 -14.16
N GLY A 257 3.92 1.05 -13.12
CA GLY A 257 5.14 1.84 -13.25
C GLY A 257 4.99 3.28 -13.73
N PHE A 258 3.77 3.80 -13.90
CA PHE A 258 3.54 5.15 -14.37
C PHE A 258 2.24 5.74 -13.81
N ARG A 259 2.17 7.08 -13.80
CA ARG A 259 0.94 7.84 -13.52
C ARG A 259 0.41 8.42 -14.81
N TRP A 260 -0.91 8.58 -14.89
CA TRP A 260 -1.58 9.06 -16.09
C TRP A 260 -2.68 10.07 -15.77
N ARG A 261 -3.12 10.77 -16.80
CA ARG A 261 -4.26 11.68 -16.75
C ARG A 261 -5.18 11.39 -17.93
N ARG A 262 -6.44 11.74 -17.78
CA ARG A 262 -7.38 11.77 -18.91
C ARG A 262 -6.84 12.71 -19.98
N PRO A 263 -7.05 12.40 -21.27
CA PRO A 263 -6.67 13.33 -22.32
C PRO A 263 -7.41 14.65 -22.11
N PRO A 264 -6.71 15.77 -22.20
CA PRO A 264 -7.34 17.08 -22.18
C PRO A 264 -8.21 17.26 -23.43
N GLN A 265 -9.11 18.24 -23.41
CA GLN A 265 -9.95 18.61 -24.56
C GLN A 265 -9.38 19.83 -25.30
N GLY A 266 -9.82 20.02 -26.56
CA GLY A 266 -9.43 21.17 -27.38
C GLY A 266 -8.07 21.02 -28.06
N SER A 267 -7.38 22.14 -28.31
CA SER A 267 -6.13 22.20 -29.08
C SER A 267 -5.00 21.28 -28.62
N ILE A 268 -5.07 20.81 -27.38
CA ILE A 268 -4.10 19.87 -26.84
C ILE A 268 -4.25 18.48 -27.48
N THR A 269 -5.45 18.08 -27.89
CA THR A 269 -5.65 16.81 -28.63
C THR A 269 -4.87 16.82 -29.94
N ASP A 270 -4.91 17.92 -30.68
CA ASP A 270 -4.19 18.08 -31.93
C ASP A 270 -2.68 18.14 -31.72
N TYR A 271 -2.26 18.82 -30.65
CA TYR A 271 -0.84 18.91 -30.27
C TYR A 271 -0.21 17.53 -29.98
N PHE A 272 -0.91 16.66 -29.29
CA PHE A 272 -0.43 15.30 -28.99
C PHE A 272 -0.74 14.29 -30.09
N GLY A 273 -1.54 14.62 -31.09
CA GLY A 273 -2.00 13.72 -32.14
C GLY A 273 -2.91 12.62 -31.56
N ILE A 274 -3.79 12.99 -30.64
CA ILE A 274 -4.74 12.07 -30.00
C ILE A 274 -5.79 11.63 -31.01
N PRO A 275 -6.14 10.33 -31.11
CA PRO A 275 -7.18 9.84 -32.00
C PRO A 275 -8.53 10.51 -31.77
N GLU A 276 -9.35 10.67 -32.82
CA GLU A 276 -10.68 11.32 -32.76
C GLU A 276 -11.59 10.65 -31.71
N ASP A 277 -11.54 9.33 -31.57
CA ASP A 277 -12.28 8.57 -30.55
C ASP A 277 -11.73 8.76 -29.13
N LYS A 278 -10.67 9.56 -28.97
CA LYS A 278 -9.98 9.86 -27.71
C LYS A 278 -9.58 8.60 -26.90
N SER A 279 -9.44 7.45 -27.58
CA SER A 279 -9.03 6.21 -26.95
C SER A 279 -7.58 6.28 -26.48
N GLY A 280 -7.36 6.02 -25.18
CA GLY A 280 -6.02 6.08 -24.57
C GLY A 280 -5.91 7.07 -23.41
N ILE A 281 -4.74 7.12 -22.81
CA ILE A 281 -4.43 7.91 -21.62
C ILE A 281 -3.10 8.66 -21.79
N LEU A 282 -3.01 9.87 -21.23
CA LEU A 282 -1.79 10.66 -21.27
C LEU A 282 -0.88 10.27 -20.08
N ILE A 283 0.32 9.81 -20.37
CA ILE A 283 1.33 9.52 -19.34
C ILE A 283 1.82 10.84 -18.76
N SER A 284 1.51 11.09 -17.49
CA SER A 284 1.94 12.30 -16.78
C SER A 284 3.29 12.12 -16.08
N GLN A 285 3.62 10.89 -15.67
CA GLN A 285 4.82 10.59 -14.92
C GLN A 285 5.21 9.12 -15.10
N VAL A 286 6.49 8.84 -15.26
CA VAL A 286 7.05 7.49 -15.26
C VAL A 286 7.81 7.29 -13.96
N LEU A 287 7.46 6.23 -13.23
CA LEU A 287 8.08 5.93 -11.93
C LEU A 287 9.41 5.19 -12.16
N PRO A 288 10.48 5.57 -11.47
CA PRO A 288 11.76 4.89 -11.58
C PRO A 288 11.63 3.41 -11.17
N HIS A 289 12.34 2.53 -11.90
CA HIS A 289 12.31 1.08 -11.70
C HIS A 289 10.92 0.42 -11.82
N GLY A 290 9.89 1.18 -12.24
CA GLY A 290 8.56 0.65 -12.53
C GLY A 290 8.45 0.09 -13.95
N THR A 291 7.36 -0.61 -14.24
CA THR A 291 7.06 -1.11 -15.59
C THR A 291 7.09 0.06 -16.60
N GLY A 292 7.89 -0.07 -17.64
CA GLY A 292 8.06 0.96 -18.67
C GLY A 292 9.05 2.07 -18.33
N SER A 293 9.73 2.02 -17.19
CA SER A 293 10.68 3.07 -16.78
C SER A 293 11.86 3.27 -17.74
N ASP A 294 12.18 2.26 -18.52
CA ASP A 294 13.25 2.23 -19.52
C ASP A 294 12.81 2.81 -20.88
N VAL A 295 11.52 2.78 -21.22
CA VAL A 295 11.02 3.08 -22.56
C VAL A 295 9.96 4.18 -22.60
N LEU A 296 9.09 4.30 -21.58
CA LEU A 296 8.05 5.33 -21.51
C LEU A 296 8.63 6.71 -21.15
N LYS A 297 7.93 7.75 -21.60
CA LYS A 297 8.24 9.15 -21.28
C LYS A 297 6.97 9.87 -20.86
N ALA A 298 7.11 10.85 -19.95
CA ALA A 298 6.01 11.80 -19.71
C ALA A 298 5.66 12.53 -21.01
N GLY A 299 4.37 12.64 -21.32
CA GLY A 299 3.86 13.16 -22.59
C GLY A 299 3.56 12.09 -23.65
N ASP A 300 3.89 10.82 -23.41
CA ASP A 300 3.42 9.73 -24.27
C ASP A 300 1.90 9.57 -24.11
N TYR A 301 1.23 9.30 -25.21
CA TYR A 301 -0.19 8.96 -25.20
C TYR A 301 -0.35 7.45 -25.41
N LEU A 302 -0.64 6.72 -24.34
CA LEU A 302 -0.74 5.25 -24.31
C LEU A 302 -2.11 4.82 -24.79
N THR A 303 -2.16 4.07 -25.90
CA THR A 303 -3.41 3.61 -26.54
C THR A 303 -3.70 2.14 -26.32
N ARG A 304 -2.64 1.30 -26.12
CA ARG A 304 -2.78 -0.15 -25.91
C ARG A 304 -1.74 -0.67 -24.92
N ILE A 305 -2.13 -1.71 -24.19
CA ILE A 305 -1.25 -2.56 -23.37
C ILE A 305 -1.43 -3.99 -23.88
N GLY A 306 -0.41 -4.54 -24.57
CA GLY A 306 -0.53 -5.79 -25.29
C GLY A 306 -1.72 -5.75 -26.26
N LYS A 307 -2.61 -6.74 -26.18
CA LYS A 307 -3.81 -6.83 -27.03
C LYS A 307 -4.95 -5.87 -26.61
N TRP A 308 -4.91 -5.28 -25.40
CA TRP A 308 -6.02 -4.50 -24.85
C TRP A 308 -5.93 -3.03 -25.24
N ARG A 309 -7.00 -2.53 -25.88
CA ARG A 309 -7.17 -1.11 -26.18
C ARG A 309 -7.69 -0.37 -24.97
N LEU A 310 -7.12 0.79 -24.69
CA LEU A 310 -7.51 1.66 -23.59
C LEU A 310 -8.63 2.61 -24.00
N THR A 311 -9.59 2.82 -23.12
CA THR A 311 -10.52 3.96 -23.23
C THR A 311 -9.88 5.23 -22.69
N HIS A 312 -10.51 6.39 -22.92
CA HIS A 312 -10.03 7.70 -22.44
C HIS A 312 -10.01 7.83 -20.91
N ASP A 313 -10.73 6.96 -20.18
CA ASP A 313 -10.75 6.89 -18.73
C ASP A 313 -9.93 5.71 -18.17
N GLY A 314 -9.06 5.13 -18.99
CA GLY A 314 -8.12 4.08 -18.59
C GLY A 314 -8.76 2.72 -18.36
N LYS A 315 -9.91 2.45 -18.97
CA LYS A 315 -10.54 1.15 -18.90
C LYS A 315 -10.21 0.29 -20.11
N ILE A 316 -10.38 -1.00 -19.94
CA ILE A 316 -10.23 -2.05 -20.96
C ILE A 316 -11.39 -3.04 -20.85
N ASN A 317 -11.64 -3.80 -21.89
CA ASN A 317 -12.49 -4.99 -21.82
C ASN A 317 -11.67 -6.14 -21.22
N HIS A 318 -11.75 -6.28 -19.89
CA HIS A 318 -11.02 -7.32 -19.17
C HIS A 318 -11.80 -8.66 -19.23
N PRO A 319 -11.12 -9.82 -19.45
CA PRO A 319 -11.81 -11.10 -19.64
C PRO A 319 -12.63 -11.54 -18.41
N ASN A 320 -12.15 -11.24 -17.21
CA ASN A 320 -12.79 -11.66 -15.96
C ASN A 320 -13.64 -10.55 -15.32
N TRP A 321 -13.42 -9.28 -15.66
CA TRP A 321 -13.99 -8.13 -14.94
C TRP A 321 -14.84 -7.21 -15.82
N GLY A 322 -15.00 -7.54 -17.11
CA GLY A 322 -15.70 -6.69 -18.05
C GLY A 322 -15.00 -5.34 -18.25
N LEU A 323 -15.76 -4.23 -18.38
CA LEU A 323 -15.17 -2.91 -18.54
C LEU A 323 -14.57 -2.41 -17.22
N ALA A 324 -13.26 -2.61 -17.05
CA ALA A 324 -12.54 -2.34 -15.81
C ALA A 324 -11.24 -1.54 -16.05
N LEU A 325 -10.69 -0.93 -14.99
CA LEU A 325 -9.40 -0.23 -15.07
C LEU A 325 -8.28 -1.19 -15.49
N TYR A 326 -7.42 -0.73 -16.38
CA TYR A 326 -6.29 -1.50 -16.93
C TYR A 326 -5.29 -1.98 -15.85
N ASP A 327 -5.33 -1.39 -14.66
CA ASP A 327 -4.52 -1.82 -13.51
C ASP A 327 -4.70 -3.31 -13.21
N LEU A 328 -5.91 -3.86 -13.46
CA LEU A 328 -6.19 -5.27 -13.26
C LEU A 328 -5.34 -6.19 -14.16
N LEU A 329 -4.90 -5.73 -15.33
CA LEU A 329 -3.99 -6.52 -16.18
C LEU A 329 -2.70 -6.85 -15.45
N PHE A 330 -2.18 -5.90 -14.68
CA PHE A 330 -0.97 -6.09 -13.90
C PHE A 330 -1.18 -6.93 -12.65
N LEU A 331 -2.42 -7.24 -12.28
CA LEU A 331 -2.72 -8.07 -11.11
C LEU A 331 -2.96 -9.54 -11.47
N ASP A 332 -3.55 -9.82 -12.64
CA ASP A 332 -3.98 -11.19 -12.98
C ASP A 332 -3.52 -11.69 -14.37
N GLN A 333 -3.13 -10.81 -15.30
CA GLN A 333 -2.72 -11.20 -16.66
C GLN A 333 -1.21 -11.20 -16.86
N TYR A 334 -0.46 -10.44 -16.06
CA TYR A 334 0.99 -10.34 -16.16
C TYR A 334 1.67 -10.71 -14.85
N LYS A 335 2.79 -11.43 -14.96
CA LYS A 335 3.68 -11.73 -13.84
C LYS A 335 4.92 -10.84 -13.91
N ALA A 336 5.60 -10.68 -12.80
CA ALA A 336 6.88 -9.98 -12.78
C ALA A 336 7.90 -10.68 -13.69
N GLY A 337 8.53 -9.88 -14.55
CA GLY A 337 9.48 -10.36 -15.57
C GLY A 337 8.86 -10.63 -16.94
N ASP A 338 7.53 -10.71 -17.05
CA ASP A 338 6.86 -10.88 -18.35
C ASP A 338 7.16 -9.68 -19.25
N SER A 339 7.30 -9.95 -20.55
CA SER A 339 7.41 -8.91 -21.57
C SER A 339 6.02 -8.37 -21.89
N VAL A 340 5.87 -7.05 -21.91
CA VAL A 340 4.65 -6.37 -22.31
C VAL A 340 4.93 -5.34 -23.40
N GLU A 341 4.06 -5.35 -24.42
CA GLU A 341 4.06 -4.36 -25.49
C GLU A 341 3.18 -3.17 -25.09
N LEU A 342 3.67 -1.97 -25.32
CA LEU A 342 2.96 -0.70 -25.10
C LEU A 342 2.89 0.08 -26.41
N SER A 343 1.68 0.30 -26.93
CA SER A 343 1.49 1.14 -28.11
C SER A 343 1.22 2.56 -27.66
N VAL A 344 2.09 3.49 -28.05
CA VAL A 344 1.99 4.90 -27.68
C VAL A 344 2.02 5.82 -28.91
N ILE A 345 1.46 7.02 -28.78
CA ILE A 345 1.68 8.13 -29.69
C ILE A 345 2.69 9.06 -29.01
N ARG A 346 3.84 9.25 -29.62
CA ARG A 346 4.93 10.10 -29.16
C ARG A 346 5.26 11.13 -30.21
N LYS A 347 5.13 12.44 -29.90
CA LYS A 347 5.35 13.52 -30.87
C LYS A 347 4.55 13.31 -32.16
N ARG A 348 3.27 12.96 -32.03
CA ARG A 348 2.31 12.70 -33.12
C ARG A 348 2.61 11.45 -33.98
N LYS A 349 3.57 10.63 -33.60
CA LYS A 349 3.92 9.40 -34.33
C LYS A 349 3.59 8.17 -33.48
N PRO A 350 2.97 7.13 -34.06
CA PRO A 350 2.79 5.85 -33.37
C PRO A 350 4.13 5.19 -33.12
N VAL A 351 4.32 4.64 -31.93
CA VAL A 351 5.52 3.91 -31.50
C VAL A 351 5.12 2.69 -30.69
N ILE A 352 5.73 1.56 -30.98
CA ILE A 352 5.60 0.36 -30.20
C ILE A 352 6.81 0.24 -29.28
N LEU A 353 6.58 0.01 -28.01
CA LEU A 353 7.58 -0.11 -26.97
C LEU A 353 7.47 -1.49 -26.29
N HIS A 354 8.59 -2.10 -25.99
CA HIS A 354 8.66 -3.37 -25.24
C HIS A 354 9.35 -3.14 -23.91
N THR A 355 8.77 -3.64 -22.83
CA THR A 355 9.31 -3.51 -21.48
C THR A 355 9.00 -4.75 -20.66
N LYS A 356 9.65 -4.88 -19.50
CA LYS A 356 9.36 -5.94 -18.53
C LYS A 356 8.46 -5.44 -17.42
N VAL A 357 7.50 -6.27 -17.03
CA VAL A 357 6.63 -6.01 -15.89
C VAL A 357 7.43 -6.11 -14.59
N THR A 358 7.28 -5.13 -13.73
CA THR A 358 7.94 -5.03 -12.42
C THR A 358 6.94 -5.16 -11.28
N THR A 359 7.42 -5.39 -10.07
CA THR A 359 6.60 -5.45 -8.85
C THR A 359 6.55 -4.11 -8.14
N TYR A 360 5.61 -3.95 -7.20
CA TYR A 360 5.64 -2.86 -6.24
C TYR A 360 6.94 -2.92 -5.45
N GLY A 361 7.71 -1.84 -5.51
CA GLY A 361 8.93 -1.64 -4.77
C GLY A 361 9.07 -0.19 -4.37
N ASN A 362 9.65 0.05 -3.19
CA ASN A 362 9.84 1.41 -2.68
C ASN A 362 11.04 2.13 -3.31
N ASP A 363 11.81 1.43 -4.12
CA ASP A 363 13.19 1.84 -4.40
C ASP A 363 13.31 2.93 -5.48
N GLY A 364 12.27 3.15 -6.26
CA GLY A 364 12.29 4.15 -7.32
C GLY A 364 11.76 5.54 -6.95
N HIS A 365 11.12 5.73 -5.81
CA HIS A 365 10.51 7.00 -5.44
C HIS A 365 11.52 7.91 -4.75
N LEU A 366 11.56 9.19 -5.15
CA LEU A 366 12.35 10.22 -4.46
C LEU A 366 11.94 10.34 -2.98
N VAL A 367 10.65 10.25 -2.71
CA VAL A 367 10.06 10.12 -1.38
C VAL A 367 9.53 8.69 -1.24
N PRO A 368 10.21 7.80 -0.51
CA PRO A 368 9.78 6.42 -0.34
C PRO A 368 8.38 6.29 0.23
N LEU A 369 7.65 5.29 -0.26
CA LEU A 369 6.35 4.90 0.27
C LEU A 369 6.50 4.34 1.70
N LYS A 370 5.37 4.17 2.38
CA LYS A 370 5.34 3.61 3.73
C LYS A 370 6.04 2.25 3.79
N ARG A 371 7.01 2.12 4.67
CA ARG A 371 7.77 0.89 4.92
C ARG A 371 7.39 0.32 6.28
N VAL A 372 6.74 -0.81 6.27
CA VAL A 372 6.35 -1.52 7.49
C VAL A 372 7.51 -2.40 7.96
N GLY A 373 7.79 -2.37 9.27
CA GLY A 373 8.85 -3.18 9.88
C GLY A 373 10.27 -2.62 9.74
N TYR A 374 10.44 -1.44 9.14
CA TYR A 374 11.75 -0.79 9.01
C TYR A 374 11.90 0.35 10.00
N SER A 375 13.06 0.42 10.64
CA SER A 375 13.44 1.57 11.48
C SER A 375 13.71 2.81 10.63
N PRO A 376 13.44 4.01 11.15
CA PRO A 376 13.89 5.24 10.50
C PRO A 376 15.40 5.25 10.32
N ARG A 377 15.85 5.69 9.15
CA ARG A 377 17.27 5.93 8.90
C ARG A 377 17.58 7.35 9.32
N TYR A 378 18.70 7.55 10.02
CA TYR A 378 19.12 8.87 10.49
C TYR A 378 20.62 8.97 10.76
N ILE A 379 21.11 10.20 10.79
CA ILE A 379 22.45 10.59 11.25
C ILE A 379 22.30 11.81 12.13
N ILE A 380 23.07 11.86 13.22
CA ILE A 380 23.19 13.04 14.11
C ILE A 380 24.64 13.52 14.07
N GLN A 381 24.84 14.79 13.71
CA GLN A 381 26.15 15.45 13.70
C GLN A 381 26.02 16.87 14.23
N GLY A 382 26.75 17.19 15.30
CA GLY A 382 26.70 18.50 15.97
C GLY A 382 25.29 18.88 16.41
N GLY A 383 24.44 17.91 16.74
CA GLY A 383 23.04 18.08 17.10
C GLY A 383 22.06 18.16 15.92
N PHE A 384 22.51 18.26 14.68
CA PHE A 384 21.67 18.25 13.52
C PHE A 384 21.20 16.81 13.24
N LEU A 385 19.88 16.58 13.28
CA LEU A 385 19.28 15.29 12.97
C LEU A 385 18.93 15.24 11.48
N PHE A 386 19.69 14.46 10.71
CA PHE A 386 19.46 14.21 9.30
C PHE A 386 18.59 12.98 9.12
N GLN A 387 17.55 13.09 8.32
CA GLN A 387 16.68 11.98 7.93
C GLN A 387 16.33 12.07 6.44
N GLU A 388 15.92 10.94 5.85
CA GLU A 388 15.34 10.95 4.52
C GLU A 388 13.85 11.32 4.60
N LEU A 389 13.39 12.18 3.69
CA LEU A 389 11.96 12.47 3.52
C LEU A 389 11.24 11.21 3.03
N THR A 390 10.29 10.72 3.82
CA THR A 390 9.46 9.54 3.51
C THR A 390 7.99 9.86 3.73
N ILE A 391 7.08 9.01 3.23
CA ILE A 391 5.65 9.11 3.57
C ILE A 391 5.43 8.87 5.07
N ASP A 392 6.23 8.00 5.69
CA ASP A 392 6.15 7.80 7.14
C ASP A 392 6.51 9.08 7.91
N TYR A 393 7.58 9.77 7.50
CA TYR A 393 7.92 11.08 8.08
C TYR A 393 6.79 12.10 7.85
N LEU A 394 6.27 12.22 6.63
CA LEU A 394 5.14 13.11 6.35
C LEU A 394 3.89 12.77 7.17
N SER A 395 3.73 11.53 7.60
CA SER A 395 2.58 11.08 8.40
C SER A 395 2.58 11.63 9.84
N ILE A 396 3.68 12.23 10.33
CA ILE A 396 3.73 12.91 11.65
C ILE A 396 2.72 14.06 11.77
N TRP A 397 2.29 14.64 10.63
CA TRP A 397 1.22 15.65 10.59
C TRP A 397 -0.20 15.06 10.66
N GLY A 398 -0.33 13.76 10.96
CA GLY A 398 -1.60 13.06 11.20
C GLY A 398 -2.25 12.50 9.93
N LYS A 399 -3.48 12.01 10.07
CA LYS A 399 -4.22 11.36 8.95
C LYS A 399 -4.35 12.26 7.71
N ASN A 400 -4.46 13.57 7.92
CA ASN A 400 -4.60 14.55 6.83
C ASN A 400 -3.25 15.19 6.43
N TRP A 401 -2.14 14.48 6.57
CA TRP A 401 -0.80 14.99 6.27
C TRP A 401 -0.66 15.56 4.84
N ARG A 402 -1.40 15.02 3.87
CA ARG A 402 -1.39 15.50 2.47
C ARG A 402 -1.80 16.99 2.34
N THR A 403 -2.50 17.52 3.31
CA THR A 403 -2.90 18.93 3.37
C THR A 403 -2.17 19.69 4.47
N ARG A 404 -1.79 19.03 5.57
CA ARG A 404 -1.19 19.64 6.77
C ARG A 404 0.33 19.71 6.77
N ALA A 405 1.00 18.74 6.15
CA ALA A 405 2.47 18.78 6.06
C ALA A 405 2.94 20.00 5.23
N PRO A 406 4.13 20.55 5.51
CA PRO A 406 4.64 21.70 4.80
C PRO A 406 4.63 21.52 3.29
N LEU A 407 4.07 22.50 2.56
CA LEU A 407 3.91 22.42 1.09
C LEU A 407 5.25 22.13 0.40
N ARG A 408 6.33 22.76 0.86
CA ARG A 408 7.69 22.56 0.32
C ARG A 408 8.15 21.10 0.36
N LEU A 409 7.74 20.33 1.37
CA LEU A 409 8.06 18.91 1.46
C LEU A 409 7.14 18.05 0.56
N ARG A 410 5.86 18.42 0.50
CA ARG A 410 4.88 17.69 -0.33
C ARG A 410 5.17 17.80 -1.83
N LEU A 411 5.78 18.90 -2.28
CA LEU A 411 6.15 19.09 -3.69
C LEU A 411 7.11 18.00 -4.19
N PHE A 412 7.93 17.40 -3.32
CA PHE A 412 8.82 16.30 -3.69
C PHE A 412 8.08 15.00 -4.03
N LEU A 413 6.83 14.82 -3.61
CA LEU A 413 6.01 13.66 -3.99
C LEU A 413 5.71 13.64 -5.50
N GLU A 414 5.62 14.80 -6.13
CA GLU A 414 5.34 14.95 -7.56
C GLU A 414 6.63 14.92 -8.41
N GLN A 415 7.82 14.95 -7.77
CA GLN A 415 9.10 14.96 -8.46
C GLN A 415 9.66 13.54 -8.58
N ASN A 416 10.15 13.20 -9.76
CA ASN A 416 10.59 11.82 -10.04
C ASN A 416 12.05 11.52 -9.75
N LYS A 417 12.95 12.49 -9.82
CA LYS A 417 14.39 12.17 -9.82
C LYS A 417 15.31 13.29 -9.29
N THR A 418 14.81 14.49 -9.04
CA THR A 418 15.73 15.61 -8.75
C THR A 418 15.08 16.64 -7.84
N VAL A 419 15.83 17.09 -6.85
CA VAL A 419 15.54 18.33 -6.15
C VAL A 419 15.70 19.47 -7.16
N MET A 420 14.61 20.09 -7.58
CA MET A 420 14.64 21.27 -8.45
C MET A 420 15.15 22.45 -7.63
N ILE A 421 16.31 22.97 -7.98
CA ILE A 421 16.82 24.21 -7.42
C ILE A 421 16.19 25.37 -8.19
N PRO A 422 15.35 26.23 -7.58
CA PRO A 422 14.83 27.41 -8.25
C PRO A 422 15.98 28.30 -8.71
N GLY A 423 15.92 28.82 -9.96
CA GLY A 423 16.86 29.82 -10.46
C GLY A 423 18.02 29.31 -11.32
N LYS A 424 18.17 27.99 -11.54
CA LYS A 424 19.17 27.48 -12.49
C LYS A 424 18.56 27.17 -13.86
N ASN A 425 19.22 27.64 -14.93
CA ASN A 425 18.80 27.45 -16.31
C ASN A 425 18.79 25.97 -16.76
N ASN A 426 17.95 25.64 -17.75
CA ASN A 426 17.69 24.28 -18.23
C ASN A 426 18.92 23.50 -18.74
N SER A 427 20.02 24.17 -19.10
CA SER A 427 21.27 23.54 -19.56
C SER A 427 22.04 22.83 -18.45
N GLU A 428 21.95 23.29 -17.20
CA GLU A 428 22.60 22.67 -16.05
C GLU A 428 21.79 21.49 -15.45
N LYS A 429 20.53 21.34 -15.85
CA LYS A 429 19.64 20.25 -15.40
C LYS A 429 20.12 18.86 -15.78
N LYS A 430 20.95 18.74 -16.81
CA LYS A 430 21.48 17.45 -17.29
C LYS A 430 22.68 16.93 -16.51
N SER A 431 23.40 17.77 -15.81
CA SER A 431 24.70 17.38 -15.26
C SER A 431 24.66 16.78 -13.85
N VAL A 432 23.64 17.08 -13.05
CA VAL A 432 23.58 16.67 -11.64
C VAL A 432 23.10 15.22 -11.46
N LEU A 433 22.44 14.63 -12.47
CA LEU A 433 21.81 13.30 -12.37
C LEU A 433 22.52 12.17 -13.11
N ASN A 434 23.52 12.44 -13.92
CA ASN A 434 24.05 11.47 -14.88
C ASN A 434 25.48 10.96 -14.58
N LYS A 435 26.03 11.06 -13.40
CA LYS A 435 27.33 10.44 -13.10
C LYS A 435 27.24 9.34 -12.04
N LYS A 436 27.11 8.13 -12.59
CA LYS A 436 27.77 6.90 -12.15
C LYS A 436 27.89 6.65 -10.63
N ASN A 437 26.77 6.32 -9.99
CA ASN A 437 26.86 5.27 -8.98
C ASN A 437 25.50 4.51 -8.93
N PRO A 438 25.39 3.31 -9.52
CA PRO A 438 24.14 2.53 -9.50
C PRO A 438 23.75 2.02 -8.11
N LYS A 439 24.59 2.25 -7.10
CA LYS A 439 24.37 1.79 -5.72
C LYS A 439 23.55 2.76 -4.85
N HIS A 440 23.39 4.02 -5.22
CA HIS A 440 22.70 4.99 -4.37
C HIS A 440 21.47 5.58 -5.07
N GLN A 441 20.32 5.25 -4.55
CA GLN A 441 19.05 5.84 -4.99
C GLN A 441 18.94 7.27 -4.46
N SER A 442 18.58 8.22 -5.34
CA SER A 442 18.36 9.61 -4.92
C SER A 442 17.19 9.72 -3.94
N ARG A 443 17.43 10.40 -2.83
CA ARG A 443 16.49 10.73 -1.77
C ARG A 443 16.53 12.23 -1.48
N VAL A 444 15.53 12.71 -0.77
CA VAL A 444 15.55 14.07 -0.20
C VAL A 444 16.00 13.96 1.24
N VAL A 445 17.14 14.54 1.56
CA VAL A 445 17.65 14.57 2.93
C VAL A 445 17.23 15.86 3.62
N LEU A 446 16.74 15.74 4.84
CA LEU A 446 16.30 16.85 5.67
C LEU A 446 17.15 16.94 6.93
N VAL A 447 17.40 18.16 7.43
CA VAL A 447 17.55 18.38 8.87
C VAL A 447 16.14 18.50 9.44
N THR A 448 15.73 17.49 10.20
CA THR A 448 14.37 17.43 10.75
C THR A 448 14.23 18.26 12.02
N GLN A 449 15.29 18.31 12.82
CA GLN A 449 15.42 19.14 14.03
C GLN A 449 16.89 19.32 14.41
N VAL A 450 17.15 20.27 15.30
CA VAL A 450 18.46 20.48 15.92
C VAL A 450 18.36 20.21 17.41
N ILE A 451 19.16 19.27 17.90
CA ILE A 451 19.29 18.95 19.32
C ILE A 451 20.25 19.97 19.94
N PRO A 452 19.83 20.76 20.96
CA PRO A 452 20.62 21.83 21.49
C PRO A 452 21.95 21.37 22.08
N ASP A 453 23.03 22.05 21.69
CA ASP A 453 24.39 21.93 22.26
C ASP A 453 25.16 23.24 22.02
N ALA A 454 26.25 23.44 22.71
CA ALA A 454 27.09 24.63 22.56
C ALA A 454 27.60 24.87 21.12
N ILE A 455 27.78 23.82 20.33
CA ILE A 455 28.27 23.91 18.95
C ILE A 455 27.26 24.54 17.99
N ASN A 456 25.94 24.43 18.31
CA ASN A 456 24.86 24.82 17.40
C ASN A 456 24.03 26.00 17.94
N ILE A 457 24.58 26.83 18.81
CA ILE A 457 23.91 28.03 19.34
C ILE A 457 23.43 28.91 18.19
N GLY A 458 22.13 29.28 18.21
CA GLY A 458 21.50 30.12 17.19
C GLY A 458 20.90 29.34 16.01
N TYR A 459 21.00 28.00 16.01
CA TYR A 459 20.43 27.14 14.96
C TYR A 459 19.25 26.25 15.43
N GLN A 460 18.84 26.33 16.71
CA GLN A 460 17.87 25.43 17.36
C GLN A 460 16.51 25.44 16.71
N ASN A 461 16.10 26.55 16.08
CA ASN A 461 14.79 26.68 15.41
C ASN A 461 14.77 26.05 14.02
N LEU A 462 15.95 25.66 13.48
CA LEU A 462 16.00 25.06 12.15
C LEU A 462 15.30 23.70 12.17
N SER A 463 14.27 23.56 11.36
CA SER A 463 13.52 22.33 11.23
C SER A 463 13.03 22.09 9.80
N ASN A 464 12.91 20.83 9.41
CA ASN A 464 12.42 20.43 8.10
C ASN A 464 13.17 21.09 6.92
N ALA A 465 14.45 21.41 7.11
CA ALA A 465 15.27 22.06 6.11
C ALA A 465 15.89 21.03 5.17
N VAL A 466 15.66 21.20 3.86
CA VAL A 466 16.20 20.31 2.83
C VAL A 466 17.67 20.60 2.61
N VAL A 467 18.51 19.57 2.77
CA VAL A 467 19.96 19.68 2.59
C VAL A 467 20.30 19.57 1.11
N LEU A 468 21.05 20.53 0.58
CA LEU A 468 21.56 20.53 -0.80
C LEU A 468 23.00 20.05 -0.88
N LYS A 469 23.84 20.61 -0.01
CA LYS A 469 25.27 20.31 0.02
C LYS A 469 25.81 20.28 1.44
N ILE A 470 26.85 19.50 1.65
CA ILE A 470 27.71 19.55 2.83
C ILE A 470 29.15 19.62 2.32
N ASN A 471 29.93 20.60 2.75
CA ASN A 471 31.32 20.80 2.32
C ASN A 471 31.46 20.81 0.78
N ASP A 472 30.53 21.48 0.07
CA ASP A 472 30.37 21.53 -1.40
C ASP A 472 30.02 20.20 -2.07
N GLN A 473 29.92 19.09 -1.35
CA GLN A 473 29.44 17.82 -1.85
C GLN A 473 27.92 17.84 -1.92
N THR A 474 27.34 17.55 -3.08
CA THR A 474 25.88 17.45 -3.26
C THR A 474 25.34 16.22 -2.54
N ILE A 475 24.24 16.39 -1.79
CA ILE A 475 23.64 15.35 -0.96
C ILE A 475 22.41 14.77 -1.64
N HIS A 476 22.42 13.46 -1.86
CA HIS A 476 21.31 12.68 -2.43
C HIS A 476 20.84 11.54 -1.51
N SER A 477 21.58 11.24 -0.45
CA SER A 477 21.29 10.16 0.51
C SER A 477 21.93 10.44 1.86
N LEU A 478 21.54 9.68 2.89
CA LEU A 478 22.22 9.74 4.19
C LEU A 478 23.67 9.23 4.12
N ILE A 479 24.00 8.38 3.14
CA ILE A 479 25.37 7.93 2.92
C ILE A 479 26.24 9.12 2.51
N ASP A 480 25.74 9.96 1.58
CA ASP A 480 26.47 11.17 1.18
C ASP A 480 26.70 12.13 2.36
N VAL A 481 25.75 12.21 3.30
CA VAL A 481 25.91 12.98 4.54
C VAL A 481 27.10 12.43 5.34
N SER A 482 27.14 11.12 5.56
CA SER A 482 28.24 10.47 6.29
C SER A 482 29.58 10.73 5.62
N GLU A 483 29.66 10.56 4.30
CA GLU A 483 30.89 10.76 3.52
C GLU A 483 31.35 12.24 3.52
N ALA A 484 30.41 13.17 3.48
CA ALA A 484 30.73 14.61 3.49
C ALA A 484 31.29 15.08 4.82
N PHE A 485 30.80 14.53 5.93
CA PHE A 485 31.36 14.83 7.27
C PHE A 485 32.75 14.23 7.53
N LEU A 486 33.25 13.35 6.67
CA LEU A 486 34.65 12.89 6.71
C LEU A 486 35.60 13.85 6.01
N LYS A 487 35.11 14.91 5.38
CA LYS A 487 35.92 15.83 4.54
C LYS A 487 35.63 17.29 4.90
N PRO A 488 36.07 17.77 6.10
CA PRO A 488 35.91 19.16 6.48
C PRO A 488 36.66 20.07 5.51
N LYS A 489 36.25 21.33 5.42
CA LYS A 489 36.92 22.36 4.63
C LYS A 489 37.32 23.51 5.54
N ASN A 490 38.62 23.84 5.50
CA ASN A 490 39.19 24.94 6.32
C ASN A 490 38.75 24.82 7.78
N GLU A 491 38.85 23.60 8.36
CA GLU A 491 38.52 23.30 9.77
C GLU A 491 37.02 23.45 10.12
N PHE A 492 36.13 23.50 9.10
CA PHE A 492 34.68 23.63 9.30
C PHE A 492 33.89 22.65 8.44
N HIS A 493 32.68 22.34 8.92
CA HIS A 493 31.61 21.73 8.12
C HIS A 493 30.57 22.78 7.77
N ARG A 494 30.34 22.99 6.48
CA ARG A 494 29.30 23.86 5.96
C ARG A 494 28.17 23.05 5.40
N ILE A 495 26.94 23.31 5.86
CA ILE A 495 25.71 22.68 5.41
C ILE A 495 24.87 23.72 4.68
N ASP A 496 24.63 23.52 3.40
CA ASP A 496 23.81 24.41 2.57
C ASP A 496 22.41 23.81 2.35
N PHE A 497 21.39 24.65 2.50
CA PHE A 497 19.98 24.26 2.42
C PHE A 497 19.29 24.80 1.17
N LEU A 498 18.15 24.17 0.82
CA LEU A 498 17.28 24.63 -0.25
C LEU A 498 16.75 26.04 0.07
N PRO A 499 16.74 27.00 -0.90
CA PRO A 499 16.15 28.31 -0.71
C PRO A 499 14.72 28.26 -0.16
N GLY A 500 14.40 29.19 0.74
CA GLY A 500 13.14 29.19 1.51
C GLY A 500 13.20 28.42 2.83
N SER A 501 14.35 27.85 3.19
CA SER A 501 14.65 27.43 4.56
C SER A 501 14.92 28.65 5.44
N GLU A 502 14.78 28.51 6.77
CA GLU A 502 15.03 29.58 7.74
C GLU A 502 16.47 30.12 7.66
N ARG A 503 17.40 29.24 7.34
CA ARG A 503 18.81 29.58 7.09
C ARG A 503 19.23 29.06 5.71
N MET A 504 20.08 29.80 5.03
CA MET A 504 20.65 29.36 3.74
C MET A 504 21.82 28.39 3.97
N SER A 505 22.59 28.59 5.02
CA SER A 505 23.70 27.71 5.42
C SER A 505 23.98 27.77 6.92
N VAL A 506 24.63 26.71 7.39
CA VAL A 506 25.13 26.56 8.76
C VAL A 506 26.58 26.14 8.69
N VAL A 507 27.37 26.57 9.66
CA VAL A 507 28.81 26.25 9.77
C VAL A 507 29.09 25.72 11.17
N LEU A 508 29.79 24.58 11.26
CA LEU A 508 30.20 23.92 12.49
C LEU A 508 31.72 23.74 12.50
N PRO A 509 32.41 24.08 13.60
CA PRO A 509 33.85 23.84 13.73
C PRO A 509 34.14 22.35 13.90
N GLU A 510 35.04 21.79 13.08
CA GLU A 510 35.43 20.39 13.11
C GLU A 510 35.97 19.94 14.45
N GLU A 511 36.89 20.74 15.03
CA GLU A 511 37.56 20.45 16.31
C GLU A 511 36.59 20.17 17.48
N LYS A 512 35.34 20.75 17.41
CA LYS A 512 34.35 20.63 18.48
C LYS A 512 33.30 19.57 18.20
N LEU A 513 33.28 18.99 16.98
CA LEU A 513 32.19 18.16 16.51
C LEU A 513 32.08 16.86 17.32
N GLU A 514 33.19 16.13 17.50
CA GLU A 514 33.15 14.83 18.20
C GLU A 514 32.79 15.00 19.67
N ALA A 515 33.40 16.00 20.36
CA ALA A 515 33.07 16.31 21.75
C ALA A 515 31.59 16.69 21.92
N SER A 516 31.02 17.43 20.96
CA SER A 516 29.59 17.75 20.91
C SER A 516 28.74 16.51 20.73
N ASN A 517 29.10 15.65 19.79
CA ASN A 517 28.37 14.39 19.52
C ASN A 517 28.30 13.52 20.79
N GLN A 518 29.39 13.41 21.55
CA GLN A 518 29.42 12.65 22.80
C GLN A 518 28.53 13.28 23.88
N ARG A 519 28.58 14.63 24.06
CA ARG A 519 27.68 15.31 25.01
C ARG A 519 26.21 15.08 24.66
N ILE A 520 25.85 15.28 23.38
CA ILE A 520 24.48 15.07 22.89
C ILE A 520 24.03 13.64 23.14
N LYS A 521 24.86 12.65 22.75
CA LYS A 521 24.57 11.23 22.97
C LYS A 521 24.26 10.93 24.44
N ASN A 522 25.08 11.46 25.35
CA ASN A 522 24.95 11.20 26.79
C ASN A 522 23.76 11.96 27.41
N ASN A 523 23.65 13.27 27.13
CA ASN A 523 22.62 14.12 27.72
C ASN A 523 21.19 13.70 27.30
N TYR A 524 21.05 13.32 26.04
CA TYR A 524 19.74 12.90 25.47
C TYR A 524 19.57 11.39 25.43
N ARG A 525 20.51 10.61 26.00
CA ARG A 525 20.47 9.13 26.07
C ARG A 525 20.23 8.46 24.71
N ILE A 526 20.87 8.99 23.68
CA ILE A 526 20.71 8.48 22.30
C ILE A 526 21.52 7.18 22.18
N PRO A 527 20.90 6.04 21.83
CA PRO A 527 21.60 4.76 21.82
C PRO A 527 22.66 4.69 20.72
N LYS A 528 22.38 5.30 19.55
CA LYS A 528 23.28 5.36 18.39
C LYS A 528 23.16 6.72 17.70
N MET A 529 24.28 7.30 17.30
CA MET A 529 24.28 8.57 16.57
C MET A 529 23.88 8.41 15.09
N PHE A 530 23.76 7.20 14.60
CA PHE A 530 23.31 6.91 13.25
C PHE A 530 22.63 5.54 13.14
N SER A 531 21.75 5.42 12.13
CA SER A 531 21.10 4.19 11.66
C SER A 531 20.93 4.32 10.13
N LEU A 532 21.68 3.56 9.36
CA LEU A 532 21.72 3.60 7.89
C LEU A 532 21.14 2.34 7.25
#